data_dfa03278c1aa0420d7c725e416a951df
#
_entry.id   dfa03278c1aa0420d7c725e416a951df
#
_cell.length_a   1.000
_cell.length_b   1.000
_cell.length_c   1.000
_cell.angle_alpha   90.00
_cell.angle_beta   90.00
_cell.angle_gamma   90.00
#
_symmetry.space_group_name_H-M   'P 1'
#
loop_
_entity.id
_entity.type
_entity.pdbx_description
1 polymer ?
#
loop_
_entity_poly.entity_id
_entity_poly.type
_entity_poly.pdbx_seq_one_letter_code
_entity_poly.pdbx_strand_id
1 'polypeptide(L)'
;FFFTQTTAYEISACLVGSEMCIRDRVGIDQGLVINADEEVFEMSNGCICCTVRGDLIRVLGNLMKRRDKFDYVLVETTGLADPGPVAQTFFMDEEISSEFTLDGIVTLVDAAHIDQQLGRSDESSEQVAFADVLVLNKTDLVSDDALDNLESRLRDMNRMTRIIRAEKAEVPIETVLNLSAFDLDQILKRRPTFLEPEYPFEWSGVYELEPGKYELKLEEGPDPEMSLVAFANQGFSEEELKEGAEASVRLYAEKAKNLEPGNTIPYDEHISLKLQNKGSKSFILDVVKTSKVGLFT
;
A
#
# COMPACT_ATOMS: atom_id res chain seq x y z
N PHE A 1 4.53 1.94 12.26
CA PHE A 1 5.94 1.60 12.44
C PHE A 1 6.48 0.85 11.25
N PHE A 2 7.48 1.40 10.55
CA PHE A 2 8.10 0.75 9.41
C PHE A 2 9.56 0.49 9.76
N PHE A 3 9.87 -0.70 10.16
CA PHE A 3 11.24 -1.08 10.47
C PHE A 3 11.45 -2.58 10.27
N THR A 4 12.59 -2.99 9.74
CA THR A 4 13.06 -4.36 9.79
C THR A 4 13.93 -4.59 11.00
N GLN A 5 13.70 -5.65 11.71
CA GLN A 5 14.64 -6.22 12.62
C GLN A 5 15.47 -7.29 11.91
N THR A 6 16.31 -6.89 11.02
CA THR A 6 17.39 -7.73 10.51
C THR A 6 18.71 -7.23 11.09
N THR A 7 19.65 -8.12 11.26
CA THR A 7 21.02 -7.74 11.66
C THR A 7 21.53 -6.62 10.76
N ALA A 8 22.34 -5.71 11.29
CA ALA A 8 22.85 -4.51 10.61
C ALA A 8 23.44 -4.75 9.21
N TYR A 9 23.71 -5.99 8.84
CA TYR A 9 24.16 -6.42 7.51
C TYR A 9 23.04 -6.54 6.47
N GLU A 10 21.81 -6.81 6.88
CA GLU A 10 20.69 -7.10 5.96
C GLU A 10 19.83 -5.89 5.68
N ILE A 11 19.75 -4.95 6.63
CA ILE A 11 19.05 -3.66 6.44
C ILE A 11 19.65 -2.89 5.26
N SER A 12 20.95 -3.02 5.01
CA SER A 12 21.61 -2.34 3.89
C SER A 12 21.24 -2.91 2.52
N ALA A 13 20.65 -4.09 2.43
CA ALA A 13 20.27 -4.74 1.17
C ALA A 13 18.83 -4.44 0.74
N CYS A 14 17.92 -4.11 1.67
CA CYS A 14 16.50 -3.91 1.39
C CYS A 14 16.12 -2.50 0.91
N LEU A 15 16.94 -1.49 1.17
CA LEU A 15 16.58 -0.09 1.00
C LEU A 15 17.27 0.63 -0.14
N VAL A 16 18.11 -0.06 -0.86
CA VAL A 16 18.66 0.44 -2.10
C VAL A 16 17.83 -0.11 -3.23
N GLY A 17 16.95 0.70 -3.78
CA GLY A 17 16.26 0.41 -5.02
C GLY A 17 17.25 0.17 -6.14
N SER A 18 17.87 -0.98 -6.18
CA SER A 18 18.42 -1.52 -7.40
C SER A 18 17.32 -2.35 -8.04
N GLU A 19 17.04 -2.09 -9.31
CA GLU A 19 16.08 -2.83 -10.15
C GLU A 19 16.28 -4.36 -10.15
N MET A 20 17.23 -4.87 -9.38
CA MET A 20 17.67 -6.25 -9.38
C MET A 20 17.22 -7.04 -8.16
N CYS A 21 16.50 -6.42 -7.23
CA CYS A 21 15.96 -7.14 -6.09
C CYS A 21 14.46 -7.29 -6.24
N ILE A 22 13.98 -8.50 -6.23
CA ILE A 22 12.70 -8.82 -5.60
C ILE A 22 11.53 -9.21 -6.51
N ARG A 23 11.71 -9.44 -7.77
CA ARG A 23 10.61 -10.11 -8.49
C ARG A 23 10.51 -11.62 -8.22
N ASP A 24 11.52 -12.26 -7.61
CA ASP A 24 11.57 -13.72 -7.47
C ASP A 24 12.10 -14.24 -6.13
N ARG A 25 12.03 -13.48 -5.04
CA ARG A 25 12.43 -14.00 -3.72
C ARG A 25 11.24 -14.51 -2.94
N VAL A 26 11.03 -15.79 -3.05
CA VAL A 26 10.36 -16.62 -2.05
C VAL A 26 11.16 -16.52 -0.74
N GLY A 27 10.54 -16.01 0.34
CA GLY A 27 10.88 -16.10 1.77
C GLY A 27 12.26 -16.61 2.19
N ILE A 28 13.35 -16.06 1.64
CA ILE A 28 14.72 -16.39 2.09
C ILE A 28 14.97 -15.75 3.44
N ASP A 29 14.28 -14.65 3.75
CA ASP A 29 14.47 -13.90 4.99
C ASP A 29 14.02 -14.68 6.22
N GLN A 30 13.02 -15.57 6.12
CA GLN A 30 12.65 -16.49 7.21
C GLN A 30 13.80 -17.41 7.65
N GLY A 31 14.73 -17.74 6.76
CA GLY A 31 15.91 -18.56 7.08
C GLY A 31 17.02 -17.80 7.80
N LEU A 32 16.94 -16.46 7.83
CA LEU A 32 17.96 -15.58 8.40
C LEU A 32 17.58 -15.06 9.80
N VAL A 33 16.32 -15.19 10.19
CA VAL A 33 15.84 -14.84 11.53
C VAL A 33 16.40 -15.86 12.53
N ILE A 34 17.41 -15.45 13.28
CA ILE A 34 18.07 -16.27 14.29
C ILE A 34 17.52 -15.89 15.67
N ASN A 35 16.78 -16.79 16.31
CA ASN A 35 16.24 -16.67 17.67
C ASN A 35 15.16 -15.59 17.84
N ALA A 36 14.09 -15.70 17.11
CA ALA A 36 12.97 -14.83 17.42
C ALA A 36 11.95 -15.57 18.28
N ASP A 37 11.81 -15.13 19.52
CA ASP A 37 10.52 -15.18 20.21
C ASP A 37 9.50 -14.20 19.53
N GLU A 38 9.86 -13.69 18.36
CA GLU A 38 9.16 -12.73 17.52
C GLU A 38 8.41 -13.46 16.42
N GLU A 39 7.14 -13.16 16.25
CA GLU A 39 6.35 -13.71 15.14
C GLU A 39 6.49 -12.79 13.92
N VAL A 40 7.05 -13.32 12.84
CA VAL A 40 7.16 -12.63 11.55
C VAL A 40 6.02 -13.06 10.65
N PHE A 41 5.26 -12.08 10.12
CA PHE A 41 4.20 -12.31 9.17
C PHE A 41 4.58 -11.71 7.81
N GLU A 42 4.68 -12.55 6.79
CA GLU A 42 4.85 -12.09 5.41
C GLU A 42 3.49 -11.89 4.75
N MET A 43 3.33 -10.77 4.08
CA MET A 43 2.14 -10.47 3.29
C MET A 43 2.40 -10.78 1.82
N SER A 44 1.39 -11.32 1.15
CA SER A 44 1.50 -11.70 -0.26
C SER A 44 1.77 -10.49 -1.16
N ASN A 45 2.72 -10.64 -2.10
CA ASN A 45 3.05 -9.62 -3.08
C ASN A 45 1.87 -9.41 -4.04
N GLY A 46 1.09 -8.37 -3.82
CA GLY A 46 0.07 -7.87 -4.74
C GLY A 46 0.29 -6.40 -5.07
N CYS A 47 -0.49 -5.81 -5.96
CA CYS A 47 -0.46 -4.37 -6.21
C CYS A 47 -0.57 -3.59 -4.90
N ILE A 48 0.35 -2.66 -4.72
CA ILE A 48 0.77 -2.08 -3.44
C ILE A 48 -0.35 -1.36 -2.67
N CYS A 49 -1.38 -0.82 -3.32
CA CYS A 49 -2.34 0.06 -2.65
C CYS A 49 -3.48 -0.66 -1.91
N CYS A 50 -4.09 -1.68 -2.50
CA CYS A 50 -5.36 -2.22 -1.97
C CYS A 50 -5.23 -3.59 -1.33
N THR A 51 -4.40 -4.46 -1.90
CA THR A 51 -4.14 -5.80 -1.34
C THR A 51 -3.37 -5.69 -0.03
N VAL A 52 -2.38 -4.80 0.03
CA VAL A 52 -1.57 -4.56 1.24
C VAL A 52 -2.42 -4.06 2.39
N ARG A 53 -3.36 -3.13 2.15
CA ARG A 53 -4.24 -2.63 3.20
C ARG A 53 -5.12 -3.73 3.79
N GLY A 54 -5.78 -4.52 2.95
CA GLY A 54 -6.64 -5.63 3.40
C GLY A 54 -5.86 -6.70 4.17
N ASP A 55 -4.67 -7.06 3.70
CA ASP A 55 -3.79 -8.00 4.37
C ASP A 55 -3.27 -7.46 5.69
N LEU A 56 -2.90 -6.18 5.75
CA LEU A 56 -2.46 -5.53 6.98
C LEU A 56 -3.57 -5.51 8.04
N ILE A 57 -4.80 -5.12 7.68
CA ILE A 57 -5.97 -5.16 8.58
C ILE A 57 -6.17 -6.58 9.12
N ARG A 58 -6.12 -7.59 8.26
CA ARG A 58 -6.26 -8.99 8.66
C ARG A 58 -5.16 -9.44 9.62
N VAL A 59 -3.91 -9.06 9.38
CA VAL A 59 -2.77 -9.39 10.25
C VAL A 59 -2.91 -8.68 11.59
N LEU A 60 -3.17 -7.37 11.60
CA LEU A 60 -3.37 -6.59 12.81
C LEU A 60 -4.56 -7.11 13.63
N GLY A 61 -5.70 -7.44 12.98
CA GLY A 61 -6.85 -8.07 13.63
C GLY A 61 -6.53 -9.43 14.29
N ASN A 62 -5.61 -10.21 13.72
CA ASN A 62 -5.13 -11.43 14.34
C ASN A 62 -4.17 -11.16 15.51
N LEU A 63 -3.35 -10.12 15.41
CA LEU A 63 -2.46 -9.69 16.51
C LEU A 63 -3.25 -9.19 17.71
N MET A 64 -4.36 -8.46 17.52
CA MET A 64 -5.23 -8.00 18.61
C MET A 64 -5.70 -9.13 19.53
N LYS A 65 -5.93 -10.33 18.99
CA LYS A 65 -6.30 -11.51 19.78
C LYS A 65 -5.19 -11.97 20.76
N ARG A 66 -3.99 -11.40 20.65
CA ARG A 66 -2.80 -11.75 21.41
C ARG A 66 -2.08 -10.52 21.95
N ARG A 67 -2.80 -9.43 22.13
CA ARG A 67 -2.29 -8.12 22.53
C ARG A 67 -1.42 -8.15 23.81
N ASP A 68 -1.67 -9.09 24.71
CA ASP A 68 -0.91 -9.29 25.95
C ASP A 68 0.51 -9.83 25.73
N LYS A 69 0.89 -10.16 24.50
CA LYS A 69 2.17 -10.80 24.18
C LYS A 69 3.19 -9.85 23.50
N PHE A 70 2.81 -8.65 23.14
CA PHE A 70 3.72 -7.71 22.50
C PHE A 70 3.41 -6.26 22.90
N ASP A 71 4.44 -5.43 22.89
CA ASP A 71 4.34 -3.99 23.17
C ASP A 71 4.35 -3.17 21.88
N TYR A 72 5.00 -3.68 20.83
CA TYR A 72 5.18 -3.00 19.54
C TYR A 72 4.88 -3.92 18.38
N VAL A 73 4.41 -3.30 17.29
CA VAL A 73 4.29 -3.92 15.97
C VAL A 73 5.16 -3.12 15.01
N LEU A 74 6.08 -3.80 14.35
CA LEU A 74 6.91 -3.21 13.32
C LEU A 74 6.39 -3.66 11.96
N VAL A 75 6.14 -2.69 11.07
CA VAL A 75 5.70 -2.95 9.71
C VAL A 75 6.82 -2.56 8.76
N GLU A 76 7.38 -3.52 8.04
CA GLU A 76 8.32 -3.24 6.96
C GLU A 76 7.58 -3.19 5.63
N THR A 77 7.79 -2.12 4.88
CA THR A 77 7.37 -2.05 3.48
C THR A 77 8.50 -2.49 2.56
N THR A 78 8.17 -2.98 1.38
CA THR A 78 9.16 -3.22 0.33
C THR A 78 9.83 -1.90 -0.09
N GLY A 79 11.07 -1.97 -0.58
CA GLY A 79 11.95 -0.81 -0.78
C GLY A 79 11.42 0.34 -1.64
N LEU A 80 10.39 0.12 -2.48
CA LEU A 80 9.77 1.15 -3.34
C LEU A 80 8.29 1.37 -3.02
N ALA A 81 7.83 1.03 -1.82
CA ALA A 81 6.44 1.23 -1.46
C ALA A 81 6.20 2.66 -0.95
N ASP A 82 5.09 3.26 -1.38
CA ASP A 82 4.55 4.47 -0.75
C ASP A 82 4.07 4.12 0.66
N PRO A 83 4.58 4.78 1.72
CA PRO A 83 4.14 4.53 3.09
C PRO A 83 2.73 5.07 3.37
N GLY A 84 2.21 5.97 2.54
CA GLY A 84 0.93 6.64 2.73
C GLY A 84 -0.24 5.68 2.95
N PRO A 85 -0.54 4.75 2.02
CA PRO A 85 -1.64 3.78 2.14
C PRO A 85 -1.54 2.90 3.37
N VAL A 86 -0.32 2.54 3.79
CA VAL A 86 -0.10 1.74 5.00
C VAL A 86 -0.38 2.57 6.25
N ALA A 87 0.11 3.81 6.31
CA ALA A 87 -0.16 4.74 7.40
C ALA A 87 -1.67 5.04 7.53
N GLN A 88 -2.38 5.24 6.41
CA GLN A 88 -3.83 5.46 6.37
C GLN A 88 -4.61 4.36 7.10
N THR A 89 -4.18 3.10 7.00
CA THR A 89 -4.87 1.96 7.61
C THR A 89 -5.07 2.15 9.11
N PHE A 90 -4.12 2.78 9.80
CA PHE A 90 -4.18 3.03 11.24
C PHE A 90 -5.20 4.12 11.64
N PHE A 91 -5.75 4.87 10.68
CA PHE A 91 -6.71 5.95 10.94
C PHE A 91 -8.09 5.69 10.36
N MET A 92 -8.17 4.89 9.30
CA MET A 92 -9.41 4.70 8.54
C MET A 92 -10.20 3.48 8.97
N ASP A 93 -9.56 2.47 9.58
CA ASP A 93 -10.22 1.30 10.13
C ASP A 93 -10.54 1.54 11.61
N GLU A 94 -11.82 1.49 11.99
CA GLU A 94 -12.26 1.81 13.36
C GLU A 94 -11.70 0.83 14.39
N GLU A 95 -11.60 -0.45 14.04
CA GLU A 95 -11.08 -1.49 14.94
C GLU A 95 -9.58 -1.28 15.17
N ILE A 96 -8.83 -1.04 14.09
CA ILE A 96 -7.40 -0.80 14.16
C ILE A 96 -7.07 0.51 14.89
N SER A 97 -7.75 1.60 14.57
CA SER A 97 -7.50 2.93 15.16
C SER A 97 -7.82 2.99 16.66
N SER A 98 -8.74 2.14 17.15
CA SER A 98 -9.05 2.06 18.58
C SER A 98 -8.00 1.30 19.40
N GLU A 99 -7.23 0.41 18.79
CA GLU A 99 -6.32 -0.50 19.47
C GLU A 99 -4.83 -0.23 19.19
N PHE A 100 -4.51 0.37 18.05
CA PHE A 100 -3.15 0.70 17.64
C PHE A 100 -2.97 2.20 17.45
N THR A 101 -1.78 2.67 17.80
CA THR A 101 -1.35 4.05 17.53
C THR A 101 -0.13 4.02 16.63
N LEU A 102 -0.14 4.77 15.54
CA LEU A 102 1.03 4.96 14.70
C LEU A 102 2.02 5.87 15.43
N ASP A 103 3.13 5.32 15.88
CA ASP A 103 4.16 6.03 16.66
C ASP A 103 5.03 6.92 15.77
N GLY A 104 5.38 6.44 14.59
CA GLY A 104 6.17 7.19 13.62
C GLY A 104 6.58 6.34 12.42
N ILE A 105 7.05 7.03 11.39
CA ILE A 105 7.57 6.44 10.15
C ILE A 105 9.08 6.67 10.10
N VAL A 106 9.83 5.57 10.05
CA VAL A 106 11.28 5.58 9.93
C VAL A 106 11.68 5.15 8.53
N THR A 107 12.39 6.00 7.81
CA THR A 107 12.92 5.68 6.48
C THR A 107 14.43 5.56 6.54
N LEU A 108 14.94 4.42 6.08
CA LEU A 108 16.37 4.18 5.94
C LEU A 108 16.83 4.64 4.56
N VAL A 109 17.84 5.48 4.51
CA VAL A 109 18.35 6.12 3.29
C VAL A 109 19.78 5.69 3.03
N ASP A 110 20.07 5.16 1.86
CA ASP A 110 21.45 4.91 1.40
C ASP A 110 22.09 6.22 0.93
N ALA A 111 22.98 6.79 1.76
CA ALA A 111 23.63 8.06 1.49
C ALA A 111 24.45 8.06 0.19
N ALA A 112 24.98 6.90 -0.22
CA ALA A 112 25.82 6.81 -1.41
C ALA A 112 25.01 6.78 -2.72
N HIS A 113 23.72 6.38 -2.68
CA HIS A 113 22.94 6.12 -3.89
C HIS A 113 21.64 6.91 -4.00
N ILE A 114 21.17 7.54 -2.92
CA ILE A 114 19.85 8.22 -2.89
C ILE A 114 19.72 9.31 -3.97
N ASP A 115 20.80 10.00 -4.31
CA ASP A 115 20.81 11.04 -5.33
C ASP A 115 20.41 10.53 -6.72
N GLN A 116 20.63 9.23 -6.99
CA GLN A 116 20.25 8.61 -8.25
C GLN A 116 18.77 8.26 -8.30
N GLN A 117 18.12 8.17 -7.14
CA GLN A 117 16.73 7.76 -6.97
C GLN A 117 15.81 8.97 -6.80
N LEU A 118 16.23 9.98 -6.05
CA LEU A 118 15.50 11.22 -5.90
C LEU A 118 15.29 11.91 -7.26
N GLY A 119 14.03 12.07 -7.65
CA GLY A 119 13.64 12.64 -8.94
C GLY A 119 13.51 11.64 -10.09
N ARG A 120 13.75 10.33 -9.85
CA ARG A 120 13.46 9.26 -10.82
C ARG A 120 12.24 8.44 -10.43
N SER A 121 11.92 8.36 -9.16
CA SER A 121 10.75 7.65 -8.66
C SER A 121 9.99 8.55 -7.66
N ASP A 122 8.69 8.60 -7.83
CA ASP A 122 7.80 9.33 -6.93
C ASP A 122 7.79 8.68 -5.55
N GLU A 123 7.88 7.35 -5.47
CA GLU A 123 7.88 6.58 -4.23
C GLU A 123 9.05 6.96 -3.31
N SER A 124 10.25 7.16 -3.86
CA SER A 124 11.41 7.59 -3.07
C SER A 124 11.19 8.98 -2.45
N SER A 125 10.56 9.87 -3.19
CA SER A 125 10.20 11.21 -2.72
C SER A 125 9.12 11.14 -1.65
N GLU A 126 8.14 10.27 -1.80
CA GLU A 126 7.08 10.02 -0.82
C GLU A 126 7.65 9.43 0.47
N GLN A 127 8.54 8.45 0.39
CA GLN A 127 9.20 7.88 1.56
C GLN A 127 9.94 8.94 2.38
N VAL A 128 10.61 9.89 1.74
CA VAL A 128 11.25 11.01 2.42
C VAL A 128 10.22 11.98 2.99
N ALA A 129 9.16 12.27 2.23
CA ALA A 129 8.13 13.23 2.64
C ALA A 129 7.31 12.77 3.85
N PHE A 130 7.09 11.46 3.99
CA PHE A 130 6.35 10.87 5.11
C PHE A 130 7.22 10.54 6.33
N ALA A 131 8.54 10.51 6.18
CA ALA A 131 9.43 10.11 7.27
C ALA A 131 9.41 11.08 8.45
N ASP A 132 9.16 10.57 9.64
CA ASP A 132 9.39 11.28 10.90
C ASP A 132 10.87 11.21 11.27
N VAL A 133 11.53 10.09 10.95
CA VAL A 133 12.96 9.90 11.12
C VAL A 133 13.56 9.36 9.82
N LEU A 134 14.61 10.02 9.34
CA LEU A 134 15.47 9.54 8.26
C LEU A 134 16.78 9.01 8.87
N VAL A 135 17.03 7.72 8.73
CA VAL A 135 18.33 7.13 9.08
C VAL A 135 19.20 7.15 7.83
N LEU A 136 20.11 8.10 7.76
CA LEU A 136 21.05 8.26 6.66
C LEU A 136 22.22 7.30 6.85
N ASN A 137 22.11 6.14 6.22
CA ASN A 137 23.05 5.02 6.38
C ASN A 137 24.16 5.03 5.32
N LYS A 138 25.21 4.25 5.55
CA LYS A 138 26.42 4.15 4.72
C LYS A 138 27.18 5.49 4.62
N THR A 139 27.18 6.25 5.70
CA THR A 139 27.86 7.53 5.73
C THR A 139 29.37 7.41 5.59
N ASP A 140 29.93 6.24 5.93
CA ASP A 140 31.32 5.89 5.69
C ASP A 140 31.74 5.87 4.21
N LEU A 141 30.78 5.78 3.29
CA LEU A 141 31.03 5.75 1.83
C LEU A 141 30.95 7.14 1.17
N VAL A 142 30.63 8.18 1.92
CA VAL A 142 30.32 9.52 1.41
C VAL A 142 31.16 10.56 2.16
N SER A 143 31.64 11.60 1.49
CA SER A 143 32.39 12.68 2.14
C SER A 143 31.45 13.56 3.00
N ASP A 144 32.00 14.20 4.04
CA ASP A 144 31.23 15.07 4.92
C ASP A 144 30.53 16.20 4.16
N ASP A 145 31.21 16.84 3.21
CA ASP A 145 30.62 17.91 2.39
C ASP A 145 29.42 17.40 1.56
N ALA A 146 29.49 16.17 1.04
CA ALA A 146 28.40 15.56 0.27
C ALA A 146 27.26 15.15 1.20
N LEU A 147 27.54 14.68 2.42
CA LEU A 147 26.53 14.38 3.44
C LEU A 147 25.78 15.64 3.87
N ASP A 148 26.48 16.74 4.12
CA ASP A 148 25.87 18.02 4.50
C ASP A 148 24.95 18.56 3.39
N ASN A 149 25.37 18.45 2.13
CA ASN A 149 24.56 18.83 0.98
C ASN A 149 23.32 17.92 0.86
N LEU A 150 23.48 16.61 1.05
CA LEU A 150 22.37 15.66 1.01
C LEU A 150 21.37 15.93 2.12
N GLU A 151 21.83 16.15 3.36
CA GLU A 151 20.94 16.51 4.47
C GLU A 151 20.17 17.79 4.19
N SER A 152 20.81 18.80 3.62
CA SER A 152 20.13 20.04 3.25
C SER A 152 18.98 19.77 2.26
N ARG A 153 19.23 18.98 1.23
CA ARG A 153 18.18 18.59 0.25
C ARG A 153 17.05 17.80 0.90
N LEU A 154 17.37 16.83 1.75
CA LEU A 154 16.35 16.03 2.44
C LEU A 154 15.50 16.91 3.38
N ARG A 155 16.11 17.90 4.05
CA ARG A 155 15.40 18.89 4.87
C ARG A 155 14.52 19.83 4.03
N ASP A 156 14.92 20.17 2.81
CA ASP A 156 14.07 20.95 1.90
C ASP A 156 12.83 20.17 1.47
N MET A 157 12.93 18.84 1.32
CA MET A 157 11.80 17.96 1.02
C MET A 157 10.90 17.73 2.24
N ASN A 158 11.50 17.49 3.41
CA ASN A 158 10.76 17.30 4.66
C ASN A 158 11.44 18.02 5.83
N ARG A 159 10.94 19.23 6.15
CA ARG A 159 11.50 20.09 7.20
C ARG A 159 11.29 19.57 8.62
N MET A 160 10.32 18.67 8.80
CA MET A 160 9.97 18.16 10.13
C MET A 160 10.74 16.89 10.48
N THR A 161 11.32 16.22 9.49
CA THR A 161 12.03 14.96 9.71
C THR A 161 13.29 15.16 10.55
N ARG A 162 13.52 14.22 11.45
CA ARG A 162 14.78 14.10 12.18
C ARG A 162 15.75 13.24 11.37
N ILE A 163 16.92 13.79 11.01
CA ILE A 163 17.95 13.04 10.27
C ILE A 163 19.00 12.53 11.25
N ILE A 164 19.34 11.25 11.13
CA ILE A 164 20.35 10.55 11.95
C ILE A 164 21.35 9.91 11.00
N ARG A 165 22.64 10.26 11.12
CA ARG A 165 23.71 9.58 10.39
C ARG A 165 24.02 8.23 11.02
N ALA A 166 24.23 7.22 10.20
CA ALA A 166 24.54 5.87 10.65
C ALA A 166 25.53 5.17 9.71
N GLU A 167 26.24 4.24 10.28
CA GLU A 167 27.04 3.24 9.57
C GLU A 167 26.46 1.87 9.92
N LYS A 168 26.27 0.99 8.92
CA LYS A 168 25.69 -0.35 9.10
C LYS A 168 24.34 -0.35 9.85
N ALA A 169 23.57 0.73 9.70
CA ALA A 169 22.31 0.97 10.38
C ALA A 169 22.40 0.96 11.93
N GLU A 170 23.56 1.18 12.50
CA GLU A 170 23.76 1.27 13.95
C GLU A 170 23.20 2.61 14.46
N VAL A 171 22.05 2.56 15.12
CA VAL A 171 21.41 3.69 15.80
C VAL A 171 20.87 3.25 17.16
N PRO A 172 20.87 4.13 18.18
CA PRO A 172 20.23 3.84 19.44
C PRO A 172 18.74 3.57 19.23
N ILE A 173 18.22 2.49 19.83
CA ILE A 173 16.82 2.04 19.63
C ILE A 173 15.81 3.11 20.00
N GLU A 174 16.08 3.92 21.01
CA GLU A 174 15.26 5.05 21.47
C GLU A 174 15.15 6.19 20.45
N THR A 175 15.97 6.16 19.42
CA THR A 175 15.91 7.15 18.33
C THR A 175 14.94 6.79 17.24
N VAL A 176 14.47 5.53 17.24
CA VAL A 176 13.57 4.96 16.25
C VAL A 176 12.31 4.31 16.84
N LEU A 177 12.23 4.18 18.17
CA LEU A 177 11.05 3.72 18.91
C LEU A 177 10.57 4.79 19.91
N ASN A 178 9.29 4.73 20.29
CA ASN A 178 8.64 5.70 21.17
C ASN A 178 8.79 7.15 20.67
N LEU A 179 8.64 7.34 19.39
CA LEU A 179 8.83 8.64 18.77
C LEU A 179 7.69 9.59 19.10
N SER A 180 6.46 9.08 19.19
CA SER A 180 5.22 9.87 19.26
C SER A 180 5.24 11.04 18.26
N ALA A 181 5.80 10.76 17.08
CA ALA A 181 6.18 11.78 16.10
C ALA A 181 5.16 11.93 14.98
N PHE A 182 4.35 10.89 14.72
CA PHE A 182 3.37 10.96 13.66
C PHE A 182 2.26 11.98 14.01
N ASP A 183 2.15 13.01 13.20
CA ASP A 183 1.18 14.10 13.37
C ASP A 183 0.21 14.13 12.19
N LEU A 184 -0.97 13.52 12.40
CA LEU A 184 -2.03 13.44 11.38
C LEU A 184 -2.50 14.84 10.93
N ASP A 185 -2.57 15.80 11.85
CA ASP A 185 -3.02 17.17 11.51
C ASP A 185 -2.04 17.86 10.57
N GLN A 186 -0.75 17.58 10.69
CA GLN A 186 0.26 18.10 9.78
C GLN A 186 0.21 17.40 8.42
N ILE A 187 -0.02 16.10 8.40
CA ILE A 187 -0.22 15.36 7.15
C ILE A 187 -1.44 15.91 6.41
N LEU A 188 -2.58 16.08 7.09
CA LEU A 188 -3.80 16.63 6.49
C LEU A 188 -3.64 18.07 5.98
N LYS A 189 -2.78 18.89 6.59
CA LYS A 189 -2.45 20.24 6.05
C LYS A 189 -1.67 20.16 4.75
N ARG A 190 -0.82 19.16 4.57
CA ARG A 190 -0.02 18.92 3.35
C ARG A 190 -0.80 18.16 2.28
N ARG A 191 -1.57 17.18 2.72
CA ARG A 191 -2.42 16.30 1.89
C ARG A 191 -3.82 16.24 2.48
N PRO A 192 -4.70 17.16 2.12
CA PRO A 192 -6.08 17.16 2.63
C PRO A 192 -6.83 15.86 2.33
N THR A 193 -6.48 15.20 1.23
CA THR A 193 -7.07 13.93 0.78
C THR A 193 -6.42 12.69 1.43
N PHE A 194 -5.50 12.85 2.40
CA PHE A 194 -4.80 11.72 3.00
C PHE A 194 -5.72 10.66 3.61
N LEU A 195 -6.86 11.06 4.17
CA LEU A 195 -7.86 10.13 4.71
C LEU A 195 -8.94 9.74 3.69
N GLU A 196 -8.84 10.21 2.46
CA GLU A 196 -9.70 9.70 1.39
C GLU A 196 -9.21 8.33 0.96
N PRO A 197 -10.07 7.31 0.92
CA PRO A 197 -9.65 5.97 0.56
C PRO A 197 -9.18 5.95 -0.91
N GLU A 198 -7.97 5.49 -1.14
CA GLU A 198 -7.54 5.09 -2.48
C GLU A 198 -8.20 3.75 -2.81
N TYR A 199 -9.09 3.78 -3.77
CA TYR A 199 -9.76 2.57 -4.23
C TYR A 199 -8.96 1.89 -5.36
N PRO A 200 -9.04 0.56 -5.50
CA PRO A 200 -8.38 -0.20 -6.58
C PRO A 200 -9.06 -0.05 -7.94
N PHE A 201 -10.00 0.86 -8.03
CA PHE A 201 -10.76 1.15 -9.23
C PHE A 201 -10.74 2.66 -9.51
N GLU A 202 -10.67 3.02 -10.78
CA GLU A 202 -10.64 4.42 -11.22
C GLU A 202 -12.05 4.97 -11.39
N TRP A 203 -13.02 4.10 -11.58
CA TRP A 203 -14.40 4.49 -11.82
C TRP A 203 -15.38 3.55 -11.10
N SER A 204 -16.49 4.13 -10.63
CA SER A 204 -17.63 3.40 -10.09
C SER A 204 -18.94 4.02 -10.50
N GLY A 205 -19.97 3.21 -10.62
CA GLY A 205 -21.33 3.68 -10.94
C GLY A 205 -22.38 2.70 -10.46
N VAL A 206 -23.54 3.23 -10.07
CA VAL A 206 -24.70 2.42 -9.67
C VAL A 206 -25.86 2.70 -10.61
N TYR A 207 -26.48 1.64 -11.09
CA TYR A 207 -27.56 1.67 -12.07
C TYR A 207 -28.80 0.94 -11.53
N GLU A 208 -29.96 1.58 -11.65
CA GLU A 208 -31.22 0.89 -11.40
C GLU A 208 -31.67 0.22 -12.69
N LEU A 209 -31.73 -1.12 -12.68
CA LEU A 209 -31.98 -1.94 -13.86
C LEU A 209 -33.18 -2.85 -13.64
N GLU A 210 -34.07 -2.91 -14.64
CA GLU A 210 -35.18 -3.87 -14.70
C GLU A 210 -34.64 -5.28 -15.08
N PRO A 211 -35.44 -6.37 -14.81
CA PRO A 211 -35.05 -7.70 -15.23
C PRO A 211 -34.76 -7.77 -16.72
N GLY A 212 -33.60 -8.32 -17.09
CA GLY A 212 -33.19 -8.42 -18.48
C GLY A 212 -31.70 -8.66 -18.64
N LYS A 213 -31.28 -8.84 -19.89
CA LYS A 213 -29.88 -8.96 -20.27
C LYS A 213 -29.43 -7.64 -20.88
N TYR A 214 -28.41 -7.07 -20.27
CA TYR A 214 -27.79 -5.82 -20.70
C TYR A 214 -26.42 -6.11 -21.30
N GLU A 215 -26.09 -5.37 -22.35
CA GLU A 215 -24.77 -5.45 -22.98
C GLU A 215 -23.88 -4.34 -22.44
N LEU A 216 -22.81 -4.72 -21.73
CA LEU A 216 -21.71 -3.81 -21.40
C LEU A 216 -20.77 -3.79 -22.60
N LYS A 217 -20.77 -2.67 -23.32
CA LYS A 217 -19.92 -2.47 -24.49
C LYS A 217 -18.74 -1.59 -24.14
N LEU A 218 -17.53 -2.11 -24.35
CA LEU A 218 -16.29 -1.39 -24.17
C LEU A 218 -15.69 -1.06 -25.55
N GLU A 219 -15.38 0.21 -25.75
CA GLU A 219 -14.68 0.66 -26.96
C GLU A 219 -13.22 0.23 -26.95
N GLU A 220 -12.56 0.34 -28.09
CA GLU A 220 -11.15 0.02 -28.22
C GLU A 220 -10.30 1.00 -27.40
N GLY A 221 -9.48 0.47 -26.49
CA GLY A 221 -8.58 1.22 -25.63
C GLY A 221 -7.14 0.67 -25.69
N PRO A 222 -6.20 1.36 -25.05
CA PRO A 222 -4.79 0.93 -25.04
C PRO A 222 -4.55 -0.33 -24.21
N ASP A 223 -5.40 -0.61 -23.22
CA ASP A 223 -5.19 -1.67 -22.26
C ASP A 223 -5.70 -3.02 -22.78
N PRO A 224 -4.90 -4.09 -22.62
CA PRO A 224 -5.27 -5.43 -23.09
C PRO A 224 -6.32 -6.10 -22.20
N GLU A 225 -6.54 -5.59 -21.00
CA GLU A 225 -7.50 -6.10 -20.02
C GLU A 225 -7.96 -4.98 -19.09
N MET A 226 -9.12 -5.17 -18.46
CA MET A 226 -9.69 -4.24 -17.49
C MET A 226 -10.25 -5.05 -16.30
N SER A 227 -9.92 -4.62 -15.10
CA SER A 227 -10.49 -5.20 -13.87
C SER A 227 -11.91 -4.68 -13.64
N LEU A 228 -12.80 -5.55 -13.17
CA LEU A 228 -14.19 -5.21 -12.86
C LEU A 228 -14.68 -6.01 -11.65
N VAL A 229 -15.41 -5.33 -10.78
CA VAL A 229 -16.28 -5.94 -9.76
C VAL A 229 -17.70 -5.44 -9.97
N ALA A 230 -18.67 -6.36 -9.96
CA ALA A 230 -20.09 -6.05 -10.06
C ALA A 230 -20.84 -6.52 -8.80
N PHE A 231 -21.68 -5.65 -8.24
CA PHE A 231 -22.54 -5.97 -7.10
C PHE A 231 -24.00 -5.89 -7.48
N ALA A 232 -24.81 -6.84 -6.99
CA ALA A 232 -26.26 -6.75 -7.04
C ALA A 232 -26.80 -6.09 -5.75
N ASN A 233 -27.90 -5.34 -5.91
CA ASN A 233 -28.60 -4.66 -4.81
C ASN A 233 -27.80 -3.56 -4.10
N GLN A 234 -26.91 -2.89 -4.82
CA GLN A 234 -26.19 -1.72 -4.35
C GLN A 234 -27.15 -0.54 -4.12
N GLY A 235 -27.03 0.17 -2.99
CA GLY A 235 -27.80 1.37 -2.70
C GLY A 235 -27.27 2.65 -3.37
N PHE A 236 -27.98 3.79 -3.17
CA PHE A 236 -27.59 5.10 -3.70
C PHE A 236 -27.27 6.13 -2.61
N SER A 237 -27.48 5.82 -1.33
CA SER A 237 -27.04 6.70 -0.27
C SER A 237 -25.52 6.77 -0.22
N GLU A 238 -24.97 7.85 0.29
CA GLU A 238 -23.52 8.01 0.44
C GLU A 238 -22.90 6.88 1.27
N GLU A 239 -23.59 6.46 2.32
CA GLU A 239 -23.18 5.34 3.18
C GLU A 239 -23.18 4.01 2.41
N GLU A 240 -24.25 3.69 1.66
CA GLU A 240 -24.33 2.47 0.85
C GLU A 240 -23.29 2.45 -0.29
N LEU A 241 -22.99 3.60 -0.90
CA LEU A 241 -21.93 3.70 -1.91
C LEU A 241 -20.55 3.45 -1.30
N LYS A 242 -20.31 3.98 -0.09
CA LYS A 242 -19.07 3.74 0.65
C LYS A 242 -18.92 2.26 1.02
N GLU A 243 -19.98 1.62 1.55
CA GLU A 243 -20.00 0.19 1.85
C GLU A 243 -19.70 -0.66 0.59
N GLY A 244 -20.28 -0.31 -0.56
CA GLY A 244 -20.02 -0.97 -1.84
C GLY A 244 -18.57 -0.81 -2.29
N ALA A 245 -17.99 0.37 -2.14
CA ALA A 245 -16.60 0.63 -2.44
C ALA A 245 -15.66 -0.18 -1.52
N GLU A 246 -15.92 -0.22 -0.22
CA GLU A 246 -15.14 -1.02 0.73
C GLU A 246 -15.27 -2.53 0.48
N ALA A 247 -16.46 -3.01 0.11
CA ALA A 247 -16.66 -4.40 -0.26
C ALA A 247 -15.90 -4.75 -1.55
N SER A 248 -15.83 -3.81 -2.53
CA SER A 248 -15.07 -4.01 -3.76
C SER A 248 -13.57 -4.17 -3.49
N VAL A 249 -13.00 -3.39 -2.55
CA VAL A 249 -11.59 -3.50 -2.15
C VAL A 249 -11.23 -4.95 -1.75
N ARG A 250 -12.11 -5.60 -0.98
CA ARG A 250 -11.89 -6.99 -0.54
C ARG A 250 -11.88 -7.96 -1.71
N LEU A 251 -12.76 -7.75 -2.68
CA LEU A 251 -12.83 -8.60 -3.88
C LEU A 251 -11.65 -8.35 -4.82
N TYR A 252 -11.22 -7.11 -4.97
CA TYR A 252 -10.00 -6.78 -5.73
C TYR A 252 -8.73 -7.41 -5.14
N ALA A 253 -8.70 -7.71 -3.84
CA ALA A 253 -7.61 -8.46 -3.21
C ALA A 253 -7.58 -9.95 -3.59
N GLU A 254 -8.67 -10.49 -4.14
CA GLU A 254 -8.73 -11.85 -4.63
C GLU A 254 -8.13 -11.95 -6.05
N LYS A 255 -7.67 -13.15 -6.41
CA LYS A 255 -7.16 -13.39 -7.77
C LYS A 255 -8.27 -13.20 -8.80
N ALA A 256 -8.08 -12.29 -9.73
CA ALA A 256 -9.03 -12.04 -10.82
C ALA A 256 -9.29 -13.29 -11.66
N LYS A 257 -10.55 -13.52 -11.98
CA LYS A 257 -10.98 -14.54 -12.94
C LYS A 257 -11.08 -13.93 -14.32
N ASN A 258 -10.44 -14.55 -15.31
CA ASN A 258 -10.51 -14.09 -16.69
C ASN A 258 -11.92 -14.25 -17.28
N LEU A 259 -12.41 -13.23 -17.95
CA LEU A 259 -13.67 -13.24 -18.65
C LEU A 259 -13.49 -12.84 -20.13
N GLU A 260 -13.86 -13.74 -21.04
CA GLU A 260 -13.79 -13.49 -22.47
C GLU A 260 -15.04 -12.74 -22.95
N PRO A 261 -14.95 -11.93 -24.01
CA PRO A 261 -16.09 -11.26 -24.62
C PRO A 261 -17.25 -12.21 -24.96
N GLY A 262 -18.47 -11.74 -24.80
CA GLY A 262 -19.72 -12.52 -25.00
C GLY A 262 -20.17 -13.32 -23.78
N ASN A 263 -19.37 -13.39 -22.73
CA ASN A 263 -19.75 -14.09 -21.49
C ASN A 263 -20.47 -13.18 -20.51
N THR A 264 -21.19 -13.80 -19.57
CA THR A 264 -21.94 -13.10 -18.52
C THR A 264 -21.01 -12.73 -17.38
N ILE A 265 -21.08 -11.48 -16.94
CA ILE A 265 -20.38 -10.92 -15.79
C ILE A 265 -20.98 -11.55 -14.52
N PRO A 266 -20.20 -12.26 -13.71
CA PRO A 266 -20.64 -12.72 -12.40
C PRO A 266 -20.71 -11.54 -11.42
N TYR A 267 -21.59 -11.64 -10.41
CA TYR A 267 -21.64 -10.72 -9.30
C TYR A 267 -20.73 -11.19 -8.16
N ASP A 268 -20.28 -10.24 -7.35
CA ASP A 268 -19.50 -10.47 -6.13
C ASP A 268 -18.18 -11.22 -6.38
N GLU A 269 -17.57 -10.99 -7.53
CA GLU A 269 -16.30 -11.58 -7.93
C GLU A 269 -15.39 -10.54 -8.60
N HIS A 270 -14.07 -10.66 -8.39
CA HIS A 270 -13.07 -9.91 -9.14
C HIS A 270 -12.84 -10.56 -10.51
N ILE A 271 -13.06 -9.80 -11.57
CA ILE A 271 -12.92 -10.26 -12.97
C ILE A 271 -11.89 -9.43 -13.71
N SER A 272 -11.11 -10.08 -14.57
CA SER A 272 -10.29 -9.45 -15.59
C SER A 272 -10.98 -9.65 -16.95
N LEU A 273 -11.58 -8.57 -17.46
CA LEU A 273 -12.19 -8.52 -18.79
C LEU A 273 -11.08 -8.52 -19.84
N LYS A 274 -11.07 -9.49 -20.75
CA LYS A 274 -10.07 -9.59 -21.81
C LYS A 274 -10.44 -8.72 -22.99
N LEU A 275 -9.63 -7.68 -23.23
CA LEU A 275 -9.84 -6.67 -24.27
C LEU A 275 -8.88 -6.84 -25.45
N GLN A 276 -8.07 -7.89 -25.47
CA GLN A 276 -7.14 -8.20 -26.55
C GLN A 276 -7.86 -8.27 -27.89
N ASN A 277 -7.21 -7.74 -28.93
CA ASN A 277 -7.71 -7.57 -30.29
C ASN A 277 -8.43 -6.23 -30.55
N LYS A 278 -8.38 -5.80 -31.81
CA LYS A 278 -9.02 -4.55 -32.27
C LYS A 278 -10.55 -4.63 -32.22
N GLY A 279 -11.15 -3.47 -32.03
CA GLY A 279 -12.60 -3.26 -32.03
C GLY A 279 -13.27 -3.40 -30.67
N SER A 280 -14.51 -2.97 -30.58
CA SER A 280 -15.30 -2.98 -29.35
C SER A 280 -15.57 -4.41 -28.85
N LYS A 281 -15.65 -4.56 -27.54
CA LYS A 281 -15.95 -5.83 -26.85
C LYS A 281 -17.25 -5.71 -26.10
N SER A 282 -18.01 -6.80 -26.05
CA SER A 282 -19.28 -6.85 -25.35
C SER A 282 -19.25 -7.93 -24.28
N PHE A 283 -19.82 -7.63 -23.13
CA PHE A 283 -20.05 -8.56 -22.02
C PHE A 283 -21.50 -8.47 -21.60
N ILE A 284 -22.06 -9.51 -21.02
CA ILE A 284 -23.47 -9.60 -20.66
C ILE A 284 -23.64 -9.40 -19.16
N LEU A 285 -24.47 -8.44 -18.76
CA LEU A 285 -24.95 -8.28 -17.40
C LEU A 285 -26.37 -8.85 -17.33
N ASP A 286 -26.56 -9.94 -16.57
CA ASP A 286 -27.85 -10.62 -16.43
C ASP A 286 -28.55 -10.20 -15.14
N VAL A 287 -29.61 -9.41 -15.26
CA VAL A 287 -30.40 -8.90 -14.14
C VAL A 287 -31.66 -9.77 -14.00
N VAL A 288 -31.68 -10.62 -12.98
CA VAL A 288 -32.76 -11.60 -12.77
C VAL A 288 -34.04 -10.97 -12.18
N LYS A 289 -33.85 -9.94 -11.36
CA LYS A 289 -34.96 -9.15 -10.75
C LYS A 289 -34.56 -7.68 -10.76
N THR A 290 -35.53 -6.76 -10.72
CA THR A 290 -35.24 -5.34 -10.56
C THR A 290 -34.26 -5.13 -9.43
N SER A 291 -33.10 -4.59 -9.75
CA SER A 291 -32.01 -4.39 -8.80
C SER A 291 -31.18 -3.17 -9.18
N LYS A 292 -30.54 -2.64 -8.15
CA LYS A 292 -29.52 -1.62 -8.30
C LYS A 292 -28.18 -2.33 -8.43
N VAL A 293 -27.48 -2.11 -9.53
CA VAL A 293 -26.22 -2.78 -9.84
C VAL A 293 -25.08 -1.78 -9.73
N GLY A 294 -24.14 -2.05 -8.86
CA GLY A 294 -22.89 -1.31 -8.73
C GLY A 294 -21.80 -1.95 -9.60
N LEU A 295 -21.10 -1.12 -10.36
CA LEU A 295 -19.92 -1.50 -11.15
C LEU A 295 -18.72 -0.69 -10.68
N PHE A 296 -17.59 -1.35 -10.50
CA PHE A 296 -16.32 -0.77 -10.04
C PHE A 296 -15.22 -1.27 -10.99
N THR A 297 -14.52 -0.33 -11.67
CA THR A 297 -13.51 -0.66 -12.69
C THR A 297 -12.21 0.10 -12.51
#